data_f233249264c375379866b4b58c0ebc12
#
_entry.id   f233249264c375379866b4b58c0ebc12
#
_cell.length_a   1.000
_cell.length_b   1.000
_cell.length_c   1.000
_cell.angle_alpha   90.00
_cell.angle_beta   90.00
_cell.angle_gamma   90.00
#
_symmetry.space_group_name_H-M   'P 1'
#
loop_
_entity.id
_entity.type
_entity.pdbx_description
1 polymer ?
#
loop_
_entity_poly.entity_id
_entity_poly.type
_entity_poly.pdbx_seq_one_letter_code
_entity_poly.pdbx_strand_id
1 'polypeptide(L)'
;MDKYNSNVKIHKASHEAVILRVYPDYSCRHYLAGQYGSLGLISDKGNKFVKRAFSISSSIINSDTRDLINQKDLNYYEFYINRIPISHKGREQITPKIFRLKDGDRIFCGEKIVGHYTYQSDNHWQNIILIGTHTGESPNNSIVNYLLLNKLNINICNINVGPDGWISSYKLEHDILEKMYSNYRFIQFIDNSKNYNMLDQFFLDFISNNNEATKKTEFNLELNSTLIMLCGDPKMIGAPIKKGGWDYEYPDYGLINISKNNGFTIKTRFKGGNINYESYW
;
A
#
# COMPACT_ATOMS: atom_id res chain seq x y z
N MET A 1 -22.57 25.45 -3.96
CA MET A 1 -22.18 24.23 -4.65
C MET A 1 -21.90 23.16 -3.63
N ASP A 2 -22.58 22.06 -3.74
CA ASP A 2 -22.36 20.92 -2.87
C ASP A 2 -20.93 20.40 -3.12
N LYS A 3 -20.11 20.41 -2.06
CA LYS A 3 -18.70 19.96 -2.20
C LYS A 3 -18.58 18.43 -2.25
N TYR A 4 -19.65 17.72 -1.91
CA TYR A 4 -19.69 16.27 -1.90
C TYR A 4 -20.24 15.75 -3.21
N ASN A 5 -19.50 14.83 -3.81
CA ASN A 5 -19.77 14.32 -5.16
C ASN A 5 -19.72 12.79 -5.24
N SER A 6 -19.80 12.11 -4.10
CA SER A 6 -19.71 10.65 -4.07
C SER A 6 -20.51 10.09 -2.92
N ASN A 7 -21.10 8.91 -3.11
CA ASN A 7 -21.68 8.10 -2.06
C ASN A 7 -20.63 7.13 -1.50
N VAL A 8 -20.79 6.71 -0.25
CA VAL A 8 -19.94 5.71 0.37
C VAL A 8 -20.68 4.43 0.68
N LYS A 9 -19.94 3.32 0.69
CA LYS A 9 -20.35 2.04 1.25
C LYS A 9 -19.23 1.48 2.09
N ILE A 10 -19.55 1.04 3.29
CA ILE A 10 -18.59 0.38 4.18
C ILE A 10 -18.51 -1.09 3.77
N HIS A 11 -17.36 -1.52 3.28
CA HIS A 11 -17.16 -2.91 2.87
C HIS A 11 -16.72 -3.78 4.04
N LYS A 12 -15.71 -3.31 4.80
CA LYS A 12 -15.25 -3.95 6.05
C LYS A 12 -14.88 -2.84 7.04
N ALA A 13 -15.13 -3.06 8.32
CA ALA A 13 -14.74 -2.12 9.37
C ALA A 13 -14.29 -2.86 10.63
N SER A 14 -13.24 -2.32 11.26
CA SER A 14 -12.78 -2.68 12.59
C SER A 14 -12.60 -1.43 13.44
N HIS A 15 -12.15 -1.59 14.68
CA HIS A 15 -11.84 -0.42 15.52
C HIS A 15 -10.68 0.42 14.94
N GLU A 16 -9.76 -0.21 14.23
CA GLU A 16 -8.50 0.42 13.78
C GLU A 16 -8.48 0.79 12.29
N ALA A 17 -9.27 0.09 11.47
CA ALA A 17 -9.24 0.28 10.03
C ALA A 17 -10.62 0.12 9.38
N VAL A 18 -10.81 0.80 8.25
CA VAL A 18 -12.02 0.68 7.42
C VAL A 18 -11.64 0.49 5.95
N ILE A 19 -12.33 -0.42 5.28
CA ILE A 19 -12.34 -0.51 3.82
C ILE A 19 -13.60 0.21 3.34
N LEU A 20 -13.37 1.33 2.66
CA LEU A 20 -14.41 2.24 2.18
C LEU A 20 -14.49 2.17 0.66
N ARG A 21 -15.67 1.83 0.12
CA ARG A 21 -15.97 1.97 -1.31
C ARG A 21 -16.64 3.30 -1.57
N VAL A 22 -16.08 4.08 -2.46
CA VAL A 22 -16.54 5.41 -2.82
C VAL A 22 -17.06 5.39 -4.25
N TYR A 23 -18.33 5.71 -4.43
CA TYR A 23 -19.07 5.73 -5.69
C TYR A 23 -19.22 7.17 -6.15
N PRO A 24 -18.37 7.66 -7.07
CA PRO A 24 -18.47 9.02 -7.58
C PRO A 24 -19.75 9.24 -8.39
N ASP A 25 -20.25 10.49 -8.39
CA ASP A 25 -21.35 10.90 -9.28
C ASP A 25 -20.90 11.07 -10.74
N TYR A 26 -19.61 10.85 -11.00
CA TYR A 26 -18.97 10.84 -12.31
C TYR A 26 -18.36 9.45 -12.59
N SER A 27 -18.07 9.15 -13.86
CA SER A 27 -17.45 7.89 -14.24
C SER A 27 -16.06 7.75 -13.61
N CYS A 28 -15.79 6.60 -12.98
CA CYS A 28 -14.49 6.32 -12.44
C CYS A 28 -13.41 6.43 -13.51
N ARG A 29 -12.34 7.16 -13.21
CA ARG A 29 -11.20 7.27 -14.11
C ARG A 29 -10.29 6.07 -13.97
N HIS A 30 -9.70 5.65 -15.07
CA HIS A 30 -8.63 4.66 -15.02
C HIS A 30 -7.43 5.22 -14.25
N TYR A 31 -6.79 4.35 -13.48
CA TYR A 31 -5.59 4.67 -12.73
C TYR A 31 -4.58 3.53 -12.85
N LEU A 32 -3.31 3.86 -12.63
CA LEU A 32 -2.27 2.86 -12.53
C LEU A 32 -2.26 2.24 -11.13
N ALA A 33 -2.08 0.93 -11.06
CA ALA A 33 -1.99 0.22 -9.79
C ALA A 33 -0.92 0.84 -8.89
N GLY A 34 -1.31 1.16 -7.64
CA GLY A 34 -0.47 1.85 -6.66
C GLY A 34 -0.68 3.36 -6.55
N GLN A 35 -1.47 3.98 -7.43
CA GLN A 35 -1.79 5.41 -7.35
C GLN A 35 -2.77 5.73 -6.21
N TYR A 36 -2.89 7.02 -5.88
CA TYR A 36 -3.78 7.54 -4.84
C TYR A 36 -4.74 8.61 -5.37
N GLY A 37 -5.89 8.71 -4.71
CA GLY A 37 -6.88 9.76 -4.89
C GLY A 37 -7.01 10.65 -3.65
N SER A 38 -7.81 11.70 -3.72
CA SER A 38 -8.10 12.56 -2.59
C SER A 38 -9.53 12.40 -2.11
N LEU A 39 -9.71 12.17 -0.80
CA LEU A 39 -10.99 12.24 -0.13
C LEU A 39 -11.09 13.52 0.70
N GLY A 40 -12.29 14.09 0.83
CA GLY A 40 -12.50 15.32 1.54
C GLY A 40 -13.80 15.35 2.34
N LEU A 41 -13.71 15.94 3.55
CA LEU A 41 -14.83 16.17 4.45
C LEU A 41 -14.73 17.56 5.09
N ILE A 42 -15.86 18.10 5.53
CA ILE A 42 -15.87 19.27 6.39
C ILE A 42 -15.41 18.83 7.77
N SER A 43 -14.41 19.50 8.31
CA SER A 43 -13.81 19.14 9.59
C SER A 43 -14.74 19.47 10.77
N ASP A 44 -14.57 18.74 11.87
CA ASP A 44 -15.32 19.01 13.12
C ASP A 44 -14.80 20.27 13.85
N LYS A 45 -13.57 20.68 13.55
CA LYS A 45 -12.95 21.90 14.07
C LYS A 45 -13.03 23.02 13.03
N GLY A 46 -13.82 24.06 13.31
CA GLY A 46 -13.84 25.28 12.52
C GLY A 46 -14.51 25.20 11.15
N ASN A 47 -15.31 24.18 10.89
CA ASN A 47 -16.13 24.03 9.66
C ASN A 47 -15.33 24.17 8.36
N LYS A 48 -14.05 23.77 8.38
CA LYS A 48 -13.16 23.84 7.21
C LYS A 48 -13.26 22.58 6.37
N PHE A 49 -13.22 22.75 5.06
CA PHE A 49 -13.13 21.64 4.13
C PHE A 49 -11.68 21.14 4.06
N VAL A 50 -11.46 19.89 4.48
CA VAL A 50 -10.14 19.26 4.54
C VAL A 50 -10.08 18.11 3.55
N LYS A 51 -9.03 18.07 2.72
CA LYS A 51 -8.74 16.97 1.81
C LYS A 51 -7.48 16.22 2.27
N ARG A 52 -7.48 14.91 2.09
CA ARG A 52 -6.31 14.04 2.30
C ARG A 52 -6.17 13.05 1.16
N ALA A 53 -4.92 12.72 0.85
CA ALA A 53 -4.57 11.68 -0.09
C ALA A 53 -4.74 10.31 0.58
N PHE A 54 -5.26 9.36 -0.17
CA PHE A 54 -5.36 7.96 0.22
C PHE A 54 -5.04 7.08 -0.98
N SER A 55 -4.17 6.10 -0.78
CA SER A 55 -3.85 5.12 -1.82
C SER A 55 -5.10 4.33 -2.17
N ILE A 56 -5.33 4.14 -3.46
CA ILE A 56 -6.45 3.34 -3.93
C ILE A 56 -6.06 1.88 -3.73
N SER A 57 -6.81 1.21 -2.85
CA SER A 57 -6.75 -0.24 -2.74
C SER A 57 -7.56 -0.86 -3.87
N SER A 58 -7.22 -2.06 -4.26
CA SER A 58 -8.09 -2.83 -5.15
C SER A 58 -8.81 -3.88 -4.34
N SER A 59 -10.09 -4.05 -4.61
CA SER A 59 -10.73 -5.33 -4.30
C SER A 59 -10.01 -6.38 -5.12
N ILE A 60 -9.16 -7.19 -4.49
CA ILE A 60 -8.22 -8.06 -5.20
C ILE A 60 -8.97 -9.20 -5.90
N ILE A 61 -9.89 -9.81 -5.18
CA ILE A 61 -10.66 -10.98 -5.61
C ILE A 61 -12.07 -10.90 -5.03
N ASN A 62 -13.03 -11.42 -5.77
CA ASN A 62 -14.35 -11.69 -5.23
C ASN A 62 -14.25 -12.99 -4.39
N SER A 63 -14.47 -12.90 -3.09
CA SER A 63 -14.35 -14.03 -2.16
C SER A 63 -15.35 -15.15 -2.44
N ASP A 64 -16.50 -14.83 -3.03
CA ASP A 64 -17.56 -15.81 -3.30
C ASP A 64 -17.32 -16.56 -4.61
N THR A 65 -17.01 -15.85 -5.69
CA THR A 65 -16.78 -16.45 -7.01
C THR A 65 -15.32 -16.85 -7.24
N ARG A 66 -14.38 -16.32 -6.45
CA ARG A 66 -12.94 -16.46 -6.58
C ARG A 66 -12.36 -15.89 -7.89
N ASP A 67 -13.08 -14.96 -8.51
CA ASP A 67 -12.61 -14.25 -9.69
C ASP A 67 -11.81 -13.03 -9.30
N LEU A 68 -10.67 -12.79 -9.98
CA LEU A 68 -9.96 -11.52 -9.85
C LEU A 68 -10.84 -10.37 -10.32
N ILE A 69 -10.86 -9.29 -9.55
CA ILE A 69 -11.67 -8.12 -9.87
C ILE A 69 -10.90 -7.23 -10.85
N ASN A 70 -11.46 -7.01 -12.03
CA ASN A 70 -10.90 -6.07 -12.98
C ASN A 70 -11.27 -4.63 -12.58
N GLN A 71 -10.28 -3.84 -12.25
CA GLN A 71 -10.46 -2.44 -11.82
C GLN A 71 -11.19 -1.57 -12.87
N LYS A 72 -11.08 -1.91 -14.16
CA LYS A 72 -11.73 -1.17 -15.25
C LYS A 72 -13.26 -1.35 -15.25
N ASP A 73 -13.76 -2.41 -14.64
CA ASP A 73 -15.18 -2.73 -14.60
C ASP A 73 -15.87 -2.18 -13.33
N LEU A 74 -15.09 -1.52 -12.44
CA LEU A 74 -15.60 -0.97 -11.20
C LEU A 74 -16.17 0.45 -11.41
N ASN A 75 -17.31 0.69 -10.78
CA ASN A 75 -17.92 2.02 -10.67
C ASN A 75 -17.63 2.71 -9.31
N TYR A 76 -16.61 2.23 -8.59
CA TYR A 76 -16.17 2.78 -7.32
C TYR A 76 -14.65 2.73 -7.21
N TYR A 77 -14.12 3.54 -6.29
CA TYR A 77 -12.76 3.41 -5.76
C TYR A 77 -12.81 2.80 -4.37
N GLU A 78 -11.89 1.87 -4.09
CA GLU A 78 -11.76 1.28 -2.76
C GLU A 78 -10.56 1.87 -2.03
N PHE A 79 -10.75 2.22 -0.76
CA PHE A 79 -9.73 2.80 0.10
C PHE A 79 -9.64 2.01 1.40
N TYR A 80 -8.43 1.61 1.77
CA TYR A 80 -8.15 1.00 3.06
C TYR A 80 -7.51 2.04 3.98
N ILE A 81 -8.21 2.42 5.04
CA ILE A 81 -7.91 3.61 5.84
C ILE A 81 -7.78 3.25 7.31
N ASN A 82 -6.62 3.58 7.90
CA ASN A 82 -6.41 3.48 9.34
C ASN A 82 -7.04 4.64 10.10
N ARG A 83 -7.45 4.37 11.33
CA ARG A 83 -7.90 5.39 12.27
C ARG A 83 -6.70 6.13 12.82
N ILE A 84 -6.63 7.43 12.55
CA ILE A 84 -5.63 8.32 13.13
C ILE A 84 -6.30 9.33 14.06
N PRO A 85 -5.62 9.82 15.12
CA PRO A 85 -6.14 10.87 15.99
C PRO A 85 -6.59 12.11 15.21
N ILE A 86 -7.52 12.90 15.77
CA ILE A 86 -8.09 14.10 15.14
C ILE A 86 -7.01 15.11 14.70
N SER A 87 -5.91 15.18 15.45
CA SER A 87 -4.74 15.99 15.08
C SER A 87 -3.50 15.11 15.10
N HIS A 88 -2.81 15.03 13.98
CA HIS A 88 -1.54 14.35 13.85
C HIS A 88 -0.51 15.31 13.27
N LYS A 89 0.63 15.47 13.94
CA LYS A 89 1.70 16.42 13.56
C LYS A 89 1.17 17.85 13.29
N GLY A 90 0.24 18.33 14.13
CA GLY A 90 -0.36 19.65 14.01
C GLY A 90 -1.32 19.85 12.83
N ARG A 91 -1.58 18.80 12.04
CA ARG A 91 -2.53 18.83 10.90
C ARG A 91 -3.83 18.16 11.28
N GLU A 92 -4.94 18.82 10.94
CA GLU A 92 -6.26 18.24 11.13
C GLU A 92 -6.47 17.03 10.21
N GLN A 93 -6.98 15.94 10.80
CA GLN A 93 -7.24 14.68 10.11
C GLN A 93 -8.74 14.48 9.86
N ILE A 94 -9.08 13.83 8.75
CA ILE A 94 -10.46 13.48 8.42
C ILE A 94 -10.80 12.04 8.74
N THR A 95 -9.80 11.20 9.04
CA THR A 95 -10.00 9.78 9.31
C THR A 95 -10.98 9.51 10.46
N PRO A 96 -10.96 10.22 11.61
CA PRO A 96 -11.97 10.01 12.64
C PRO A 96 -13.40 10.27 12.18
N LYS A 97 -13.58 11.14 11.18
CA LYS A 97 -14.88 11.42 10.59
C LYS A 97 -15.28 10.36 9.57
N ILE A 98 -14.31 9.85 8.78
CA ILE A 98 -14.53 8.72 7.87
C ILE A 98 -15.07 7.52 8.65
N PHE A 99 -14.55 7.24 9.84
CA PHE A 99 -15.01 6.14 10.69
C PHE A 99 -16.43 6.30 11.26
N ARG A 100 -17.06 7.46 11.10
CA ARG A 100 -18.46 7.71 11.49
C ARG A 100 -19.42 7.68 10.31
N LEU A 101 -18.90 7.56 9.09
CA LEU A 101 -19.72 7.44 7.88
C LEU A 101 -20.51 6.14 7.89
N LYS A 102 -21.70 6.20 7.30
CA LYS A 102 -22.60 5.08 7.08
C LYS A 102 -22.83 4.89 5.59
N ASP A 103 -23.33 3.74 5.21
CA ASP A 103 -23.74 3.49 3.82
C ASP A 103 -24.71 4.57 3.33
N GLY A 104 -24.40 5.14 2.17
CA GLY A 104 -25.17 6.23 1.56
C GLY A 104 -24.75 7.63 1.97
N ASP A 105 -23.87 7.79 2.98
CA ASP A 105 -23.36 9.12 3.32
C ASP A 105 -22.54 9.70 2.17
N ARG A 106 -22.45 11.04 2.16
CA ARG A 106 -21.78 11.79 1.12
C ARG A 106 -20.36 12.18 1.51
N ILE A 107 -19.41 12.04 0.57
CA ILE A 107 -18.01 12.44 0.70
C ILE A 107 -17.56 13.16 -0.58
N PHE A 108 -16.53 13.98 -0.49
CA PHE A 108 -15.81 14.44 -1.68
C PHE A 108 -14.79 13.39 -2.11
N CYS A 109 -14.82 13.03 -3.39
CA CYS A 109 -13.77 12.27 -4.07
C CYS A 109 -13.20 13.12 -5.21
N GLY A 110 -11.87 13.30 -5.20
CA GLY A 110 -11.21 14.09 -6.24
C GLY A 110 -11.08 13.30 -7.55
N GLU A 111 -11.39 13.93 -8.67
CA GLU A 111 -11.26 13.30 -9.99
C GLU A 111 -9.81 13.02 -10.40
N LYS A 112 -8.85 13.77 -9.82
CA LYS A 112 -7.43 13.62 -10.16
C LYS A 112 -6.82 12.50 -9.34
N ILE A 113 -6.36 11.46 -10.03
CA ILE A 113 -5.60 10.35 -9.46
C ILE A 113 -4.15 10.52 -9.87
N VAL A 114 -3.23 10.39 -8.92
CA VAL A 114 -1.80 10.62 -9.10
C VAL A 114 -0.98 9.66 -8.24
N GLY A 115 0.34 9.67 -8.39
CA GLY A 115 1.28 8.86 -7.62
C GLY A 115 2.33 8.23 -8.52
N HIS A 116 3.49 7.97 -7.95
CA HIS A 116 4.63 7.36 -8.65
C HIS A 116 4.98 5.97 -8.12
N TYR A 117 4.30 5.53 -7.06
CA TYR A 117 4.42 4.20 -6.51
C TYR A 117 3.63 3.21 -7.37
N THR A 118 4.14 2.94 -8.57
CA THR A 118 3.48 2.10 -9.58
C THR A 118 4.43 1.07 -10.14
N TYR A 119 3.88 -0.10 -10.48
CA TYR A 119 4.60 -1.05 -11.32
C TYR A 119 4.64 -0.57 -12.76
N GLN A 120 5.78 -0.72 -13.43
CA GLN A 120 5.96 -0.42 -14.84
C GLN A 120 6.29 -1.73 -15.58
N SER A 121 5.53 -2.01 -16.63
CA SER A 121 5.56 -3.29 -17.35
C SER A 121 6.74 -3.47 -18.33
N ASP A 122 7.56 -2.46 -18.48
CA ASP A 122 8.73 -2.43 -19.38
C ASP A 122 9.99 -3.08 -18.77
N ASN A 123 9.86 -3.61 -17.57
CA ASN A 123 10.97 -4.17 -16.81
C ASN A 123 10.99 -5.70 -16.85
N HIS A 124 12.19 -6.24 -16.84
CA HIS A 124 12.52 -7.66 -16.87
C HIS A 124 12.49 -8.34 -15.48
N TRP A 125 11.62 -7.86 -14.59
CA TRP A 125 11.55 -8.37 -13.23
C TRP A 125 11.02 -9.81 -13.19
N GLN A 126 11.74 -10.67 -12.49
CA GLN A 126 11.32 -12.04 -12.18
C GLN A 126 10.69 -12.14 -10.80
N ASN A 127 11.09 -11.26 -9.88
CA ASN A 127 10.58 -11.23 -8.53
C ASN A 127 10.14 -9.81 -8.15
N ILE A 128 9.01 -9.70 -7.46
CA ILE A 128 8.54 -8.48 -6.84
C ILE A 128 8.30 -8.75 -5.37
N ILE A 129 8.94 -7.94 -4.52
CA ILE A 129 8.73 -7.92 -3.07
C ILE A 129 7.96 -6.65 -2.74
N LEU A 130 6.76 -6.80 -2.22
CA LEU A 130 5.91 -5.72 -1.75
C LEU A 130 5.92 -5.75 -0.22
N ILE A 131 6.37 -4.69 0.44
CA ILE A 131 6.36 -4.61 1.91
C ILE A 131 5.57 -3.40 2.33
N GLY A 132 4.52 -3.62 3.12
CA GLY A 132 3.66 -2.56 3.64
C GLY A 132 3.49 -2.64 5.15
N THR A 133 3.39 -1.48 5.82
CA THR A 133 2.94 -1.43 7.21
C THR A 133 1.47 -1.04 7.25
N HIS A 134 0.64 -1.83 7.95
CA HIS A 134 -0.80 -1.55 8.09
C HIS A 134 -1.47 -1.25 6.73
N THR A 135 -1.99 -0.03 6.54
CA THR A 135 -2.62 0.41 5.28
C THR A 135 -1.63 0.72 4.14
N GLY A 136 -0.33 0.56 4.35
CA GLY A 136 0.65 0.44 3.26
C GLY A 136 0.38 -0.77 2.35
N GLU A 137 -0.42 -1.71 2.83
CA GLU A 137 -1.01 -2.79 2.02
C GLU A 137 -1.90 -2.27 0.88
N SER A 138 -2.51 -1.09 1.03
CA SER A 138 -3.49 -0.54 0.08
C SER A 138 -2.97 -0.45 -1.36
N PRO A 139 -1.88 0.26 -1.66
CA PRO A 139 -1.33 0.30 -3.01
C PRO A 139 -0.73 -1.05 -3.44
N ASN A 140 -0.20 -1.85 -2.50
CA ASN A 140 0.34 -3.17 -2.79
C ASN A 140 -0.76 -4.10 -3.33
N ASN A 141 -1.97 -4.06 -2.77
CA ASN A 141 -3.10 -4.84 -3.26
C ASN A 141 -3.49 -4.49 -4.70
N SER A 142 -3.47 -3.20 -5.05
CA SER A 142 -3.68 -2.77 -6.43
C SER A 142 -2.64 -3.35 -7.38
N ILE A 143 -1.36 -3.38 -6.95
CA ILE A 143 -0.26 -3.91 -7.75
C ILE A 143 -0.37 -5.43 -7.89
N VAL A 144 -0.64 -6.15 -6.80
CA VAL A 144 -0.88 -7.61 -6.83
C VAL A 144 -2.01 -7.96 -7.80
N ASN A 145 -3.15 -7.27 -7.69
CA ASN A 145 -4.28 -7.48 -8.59
C ASN A 145 -3.89 -7.25 -10.06
N TYR A 146 -3.17 -6.17 -10.36
CA TYR A 146 -2.70 -5.86 -11.70
C TYR A 146 -1.79 -6.97 -12.25
N LEU A 147 -0.83 -7.44 -11.46
CA LEU A 147 0.14 -8.46 -11.87
C LEU A 147 -0.55 -9.79 -12.19
N LEU A 148 -1.47 -10.22 -11.34
CA LEU A 148 -2.20 -11.47 -11.50
C LEU A 148 -3.20 -11.41 -12.67
N LEU A 149 -3.95 -10.31 -12.82
CA LEU A 149 -4.89 -10.11 -13.94
C LEU A 149 -4.20 -10.14 -15.29
N ASN A 150 -3.00 -9.56 -15.38
CA ASN A 150 -2.23 -9.53 -16.62
C ASN A 150 -1.39 -10.82 -16.82
N LYS A 151 -1.53 -11.80 -15.92
CA LYS A 151 -0.85 -13.11 -16.00
C LYS A 151 0.66 -12.98 -16.20
N LEU A 152 1.26 -11.99 -15.53
CA LEU A 152 2.70 -11.79 -15.65
C LEU A 152 3.43 -12.94 -14.97
N ASN A 153 4.44 -13.49 -15.65
CA ASN A 153 5.28 -14.58 -15.11
C ASN A 153 6.31 -14.00 -14.12
N ILE A 154 5.83 -13.55 -12.98
CA ILE A 154 6.61 -12.88 -11.93
C ILE A 154 6.25 -13.50 -10.59
N ASN A 155 7.24 -13.85 -9.79
CA ASN A 155 7.05 -14.27 -8.42
C ASN A 155 6.70 -13.03 -7.56
N ILE A 156 5.63 -13.12 -6.78
CA ILE A 156 5.10 -12.00 -5.99
C ILE A 156 5.14 -12.40 -4.51
N CYS A 157 5.96 -11.71 -3.73
CA CYS A 157 5.96 -11.80 -2.26
C CYS A 157 5.37 -10.52 -1.68
N ASN A 158 4.21 -10.62 -1.05
CA ASN A 158 3.52 -9.50 -0.41
C ASN A 158 3.61 -9.67 1.11
N ILE A 159 4.36 -8.78 1.76
CA ILE A 159 4.62 -8.79 3.21
C ILE A 159 3.87 -7.62 3.83
N ASN A 160 2.92 -7.91 4.70
CA ASN A 160 2.23 -6.85 5.43
C ASN A 160 2.58 -6.92 6.93
N VAL A 161 3.08 -5.81 7.45
CA VAL A 161 3.69 -5.70 8.78
C VAL A 161 2.75 -5.01 9.74
N GLY A 162 2.53 -5.60 10.89
CA GLY A 162 1.73 -5.04 11.96
C GLY A 162 2.15 -5.54 13.34
N PRO A 163 1.59 -4.98 14.42
CA PRO A 163 1.85 -5.41 15.78
C PRO A 163 1.17 -6.75 16.08
N ASP A 164 1.51 -7.34 17.23
CA ASP A 164 0.88 -8.56 17.72
C ASP A 164 -0.64 -8.39 17.86
N GLY A 165 -1.37 -9.44 17.49
CA GLY A 165 -2.82 -9.44 17.46
C GLY A 165 -3.46 -8.69 16.28
N TRP A 166 -2.67 -7.98 15.46
CA TRP A 166 -3.18 -7.34 14.26
C TRP A 166 -3.36 -8.36 13.12
N ILE A 167 -4.48 -8.25 12.42
CA ILE A 167 -4.79 -9.07 11.24
C ILE A 167 -5.13 -8.13 10.08
N SER A 168 -4.52 -8.37 8.92
CA SER A 168 -4.88 -7.68 7.69
C SER A 168 -6.36 -7.83 7.37
N SER A 169 -7.00 -6.73 7.00
CA SER A 169 -8.42 -6.76 6.59
C SER A 169 -8.64 -7.52 5.28
N TYR A 170 -7.58 -7.81 4.52
CA TYR A 170 -7.60 -8.59 3.28
C TYR A 170 -7.01 -10.01 3.44
N LYS A 171 -6.80 -10.45 4.70
CA LYS A 171 -6.18 -11.77 4.96
C LYS A 171 -6.88 -12.92 4.24
N LEU A 172 -8.22 -12.92 4.24
CA LEU A 172 -8.99 -13.96 3.55
C LEU A 172 -8.73 -13.96 2.04
N GLU A 173 -8.71 -12.79 1.42
CA GLU A 173 -8.44 -12.61 0.01
C GLU A 173 -7.03 -13.09 -0.34
N HIS A 174 -6.05 -12.76 0.48
CA HIS A 174 -4.67 -13.24 0.29
C HIS A 174 -4.54 -14.75 0.43
N ASP A 175 -5.22 -15.37 1.41
CA ASP A 175 -5.23 -16.82 1.59
C ASP A 175 -5.86 -17.56 0.38
N ILE A 176 -6.86 -16.94 -0.25
CA ILE A 176 -7.45 -17.48 -1.48
C ILE A 176 -6.45 -17.38 -2.63
N LEU A 177 -5.79 -16.23 -2.78
CA LEU A 177 -4.80 -16.03 -3.84
C LEU A 177 -3.62 -16.99 -3.74
N GLU A 178 -3.08 -17.23 -2.54
CA GLU A 178 -1.98 -18.19 -2.34
C GLU A 178 -2.36 -19.61 -2.79
N LYS A 179 -3.61 -19.99 -2.59
CA LYS A 179 -4.11 -21.31 -3.04
C LYS A 179 -4.32 -21.39 -4.56
N MET A 180 -4.59 -20.25 -5.20
CA MET A 180 -4.89 -20.18 -6.64
C MET A 180 -3.65 -19.95 -7.50
N TYR A 181 -2.64 -19.24 -6.98
CA TYR A 181 -1.48 -18.77 -7.72
C TYR A 181 -0.18 -19.27 -7.09
N SER A 182 0.49 -20.21 -7.73
CA SER A 182 1.76 -20.78 -7.24
C SER A 182 2.90 -19.77 -7.18
N ASN A 183 2.80 -18.67 -7.93
CA ASN A 183 3.77 -17.57 -7.96
C ASN A 183 3.43 -16.41 -6.99
N TYR A 184 2.44 -16.58 -6.11
CA TYR A 184 2.04 -15.60 -5.12
C TYR A 184 2.26 -16.10 -3.70
N ARG A 185 2.85 -15.28 -2.83
CA ARG A 185 2.99 -15.52 -1.39
C ARG A 185 2.59 -14.29 -0.61
N PHE A 186 1.82 -14.51 0.47
CA PHE A 186 1.45 -13.49 1.42
C PHE A 186 2.02 -13.80 2.81
N ILE A 187 2.73 -12.86 3.38
CA ILE A 187 3.28 -12.97 4.72
C ILE A 187 2.70 -11.86 5.59
N GLN A 188 1.88 -12.23 6.56
CA GLN A 188 1.57 -11.35 7.66
C GLN A 188 2.73 -11.40 8.65
N PHE A 189 3.52 -10.34 8.72
CA PHE A 189 4.69 -10.26 9.56
C PHE A 189 4.38 -9.48 10.83
N ILE A 190 4.68 -10.07 11.98
CA ILE A 190 4.46 -9.44 13.28
C ILE A 190 5.77 -8.84 13.75
N ASP A 191 5.80 -7.53 13.95
CA ASP A 191 6.92 -6.81 14.55
C ASP A 191 6.40 -5.80 15.59
N ASN A 192 6.66 -6.10 16.85
CA ASN A 192 6.29 -5.25 17.99
C ASN A 192 7.39 -4.23 18.32
N SER A 193 8.51 -4.27 17.63
CA SER A 193 9.61 -3.34 17.88
C SER A 193 9.29 -1.97 17.30
N LYS A 194 9.63 -0.91 18.04
CA LYS A 194 9.46 0.47 17.57
C LYS A 194 10.30 0.82 16.33
N ASN A 195 11.30 0.00 16.02
CA ASN A 195 12.30 0.24 14.99
C ASN A 195 12.33 -0.87 13.93
N TYR A 196 11.36 -1.78 13.90
CA TYR A 196 11.26 -2.86 12.91
C TYR A 196 12.47 -3.80 12.85
N ASN A 197 13.16 -4.02 13.99
CA ASN A 197 14.40 -4.82 14.03
C ASN A 197 14.21 -6.28 13.61
N MET A 198 13.04 -6.88 13.90
CA MET A 198 12.74 -8.25 13.47
C MET A 198 12.52 -8.34 11.97
N LEU A 199 11.84 -7.34 11.42
CA LEU A 199 11.64 -7.22 9.97
C LEU A 199 12.96 -6.96 9.25
N ASP A 200 13.79 -6.08 9.78
CA ASP A 200 15.12 -5.76 9.21
C ASP A 200 15.98 -7.02 9.11
N GLN A 201 16.03 -7.83 10.17
CA GLN A 201 16.78 -9.10 10.16
C GLN A 201 16.18 -10.10 9.17
N PHE A 202 14.85 -10.30 9.20
CA PHE A 202 14.18 -11.17 8.24
C PHE A 202 14.43 -10.76 6.80
N PHE A 203 14.36 -9.45 6.51
CA PHE A 203 14.57 -8.92 5.18
C PHE A 203 16.03 -9.07 4.72
N LEU A 204 17.01 -8.85 5.62
CA LEU A 204 18.42 -9.09 5.34
C LEU A 204 18.67 -10.56 4.98
N ASP A 205 18.14 -11.48 5.77
CA ASP A 205 18.25 -12.91 5.50
C ASP A 205 17.60 -13.28 4.16
N PHE A 206 16.47 -12.65 3.85
CA PHE A 206 15.74 -12.89 2.61
C PHE A 206 16.54 -12.46 1.38
N ILE A 207 17.04 -11.22 1.34
CA ILE A 207 17.81 -10.72 0.19
C ILE A 207 19.20 -11.35 0.07
N SER A 208 19.73 -11.90 1.16
CA SER A 208 20.98 -12.65 1.17
C SER A 208 20.79 -14.13 0.79
N ASN A 209 19.59 -14.53 0.41
CA ASN A 209 19.22 -15.92 0.10
C ASN A 209 19.57 -16.90 1.24
N ASN A 210 19.41 -16.48 2.49
CA ASN A 210 19.55 -17.34 3.64
C ASN A 210 18.44 -18.40 3.63
N ASN A 211 18.79 -19.68 3.75
CA ASN A 211 17.89 -20.82 3.61
C ASN A 211 16.62 -20.76 4.46
N GLU A 212 16.66 -20.14 5.64
CA GLU A 212 15.49 -19.99 6.52
C GLU A 212 14.45 -19.02 5.93
N ALA A 213 14.90 -17.86 5.42
CA ALA A 213 14.03 -16.86 4.85
C ALA A 213 13.50 -17.30 3.46
N THR A 214 14.35 -17.90 2.62
CA THR A 214 13.93 -18.41 1.29
C THR A 214 12.95 -19.56 1.40
N LYS A 215 13.06 -20.44 2.39
CA LYS A 215 12.06 -21.47 2.67
C LYS A 215 10.68 -20.89 2.98
N LYS A 216 10.64 -19.78 3.71
CA LYS A 216 9.38 -19.14 4.07
C LYS A 216 8.70 -18.47 2.88
N THR A 217 9.46 -17.95 1.93
CA THR A 217 8.96 -17.27 0.74
C THR A 217 8.93 -18.16 -0.50
N GLU A 218 9.74 -19.24 -0.51
CA GLU A 218 9.94 -20.14 -1.65
C GLU A 218 10.52 -19.45 -2.92
N PHE A 219 11.09 -18.26 -2.77
CA PHE A 219 11.67 -17.49 -3.87
C PHE A 219 13.16 -17.27 -3.67
N ASN A 220 13.93 -17.47 -4.74
CA ASN A 220 15.33 -17.04 -4.80
C ASN A 220 15.41 -15.63 -5.39
N LEU A 221 16.03 -14.72 -4.65
CA LEU A 221 16.16 -13.33 -5.06
C LEU A 221 17.48 -13.11 -5.78
N GLU A 222 17.38 -12.57 -6.97
CA GLU A 222 18.52 -12.10 -7.75
C GLU A 222 18.45 -10.59 -7.89
N LEU A 223 19.55 -9.90 -7.57
CA LEU A 223 19.64 -8.44 -7.54
C LEU A 223 19.10 -7.79 -8.81
N ASN A 224 19.50 -8.31 -9.97
CA ASN A 224 19.19 -7.69 -11.27
C ASN A 224 17.78 -7.97 -11.78
N SER A 225 17.07 -8.91 -11.16
CA SER A 225 15.72 -9.33 -11.57
C SER A 225 14.67 -9.17 -10.46
N THR A 226 15.03 -8.52 -9.35
CA THR A 226 14.14 -8.30 -8.20
C THR A 226 13.79 -6.83 -8.05
N LEU A 227 12.50 -6.52 -8.01
CA LEU A 227 11.94 -5.20 -7.65
C LEU A 227 11.46 -5.22 -6.20
N ILE A 228 11.88 -4.23 -5.42
CA ILE A 228 11.44 -4.01 -4.04
C ILE A 228 10.53 -2.79 -4.01
N MET A 229 9.34 -2.96 -3.45
CA MET A 229 8.35 -1.89 -3.32
C MET A 229 7.95 -1.73 -1.85
N LEU A 230 8.19 -0.56 -1.27
CA LEU A 230 8.02 -0.29 0.15
C LEU A 230 6.95 0.78 0.37
N CYS A 231 5.95 0.52 1.23
CA CYS A 231 4.89 1.49 1.50
C CYS A 231 4.52 1.54 2.99
N GLY A 232 4.31 2.75 3.52
CA GLY A 232 3.80 2.95 4.88
C GLY A 232 4.71 3.78 5.78
N ASP A 233 5.10 3.22 6.94
CA ASP A 233 5.87 3.94 7.96
C ASP A 233 7.27 4.35 7.45
N PRO A 234 7.61 5.67 7.51
CA PRO A 234 8.93 6.16 7.12
C PRO A 234 10.10 5.47 7.82
N LYS A 235 9.94 5.00 9.06
CA LYS A 235 11.00 4.30 9.80
C LYS A 235 11.26 2.91 9.22
N MET A 236 10.19 2.15 8.96
CA MET A 236 10.31 0.84 8.29
C MET A 236 11.00 0.99 6.94
N ILE A 237 10.59 1.97 6.16
CA ILE A 237 11.14 2.23 4.84
C ILE A 237 12.60 2.66 4.92
N GLY A 238 12.99 3.44 5.94
CA GLY A 238 14.23 4.22 5.94
C GLY A 238 14.13 5.39 4.98
N ALA A 239 12.96 6.07 4.98
CA ALA A 239 12.68 7.17 4.06
C ALA A 239 13.61 8.37 4.33
N PRO A 240 14.00 9.13 3.28
CA PRO A 240 14.94 10.22 3.44
C PRO A 240 14.40 11.33 4.35
N ILE A 241 15.29 11.84 5.20
CA ILE A 241 14.99 12.91 6.16
C ILE A 241 15.44 14.23 5.55
N LYS A 242 14.56 15.22 5.54
CA LYS A 242 14.88 16.56 5.06
C LYS A 242 15.79 17.29 6.04
N LYS A 243 16.98 17.70 5.60
CA LYS A 243 17.94 18.45 6.40
C LYS A 243 17.77 19.98 6.25
N GLY A 244 17.36 20.42 5.07
CA GLY A 244 17.08 21.83 4.79
C GLY A 244 16.97 22.07 3.28
N GLY A 245 16.19 23.08 2.86
CA GLY A 245 16.02 23.35 1.43
C GLY A 245 15.59 22.11 0.62
N TRP A 246 16.42 21.71 -0.35
CA TRP A 246 16.26 20.50 -1.18
C TRP A 246 17.22 19.37 -0.78
N ASP A 247 17.88 19.49 0.37
CA ASP A 247 18.82 18.50 0.88
C ASP A 247 18.08 17.41 1.66
N TYR A 248 18.29 16.14 1.26
CA TYR A 248 17.68 14.94 1.86
C TYR A 248 18.76 13.92 2.13
N GLU A 249 18.77 13.38 3.34
CA GLU A 249 19.68 12.32 3.76
C GLU A 249 18.91 11.04 4.05
N TYR A 250 19.39 9.92 3.53
CA TYR A 250 18.89 8.59 3.88
C TYR A 250 19.47 8.19 5.23
N PRO A 251 18.62 7.73 6.17
CA PRO A 251 19.11 7.24 7.45
C PRO A 251 19.90 5.93 7.27
N ASP A 252 20.66 5.58 8.28
CA ASP A 252 21.43 4.33 8.38
C ASP A 252 20.60 3.14 8.88
N TYR A 253 19.29 3.24 8.84
CA TYR A 253 18.32 2.21 9.23
C TYR A 253 17.22 2.02 8.18
N GLY A 254 16.41 0.96 8.37
CA GLY A 254 15.26 0.63 7.54
C GLY A 254 15.61 -0.06 6.23
N LEU A 255 14.58 -0.52 5.55
CA LEU A 255 14.72 -1.45 4.43
C LEU A 255 15.47 -0.85 3.21
N ILE A 256 15.38 0.48 2.99
CA ILE A 256 16.18 1.14 1.94
C ILE A 256 17.68 1.02 2.24
N ASN A 257 18.09 1.27 3.49
CA ASN A 257 19.50 1.18 3.86
C ASN A 257 20.01 -0.26 3.69
N ILE A 258 19.27 -1.24 4.20
CA ILE A 258 19.61 -2.67 4.04
C ILE A 258 19.74 -3.02 2.55
N SER A 259 18.76 -2.63 1.74
CA SER A 259 18.77 -2.92 0.31
C SER A 259 19.98 -2.30 -0.41
N LYS A 260 20.28 -1.04 -0.13
CA LYS A 260 21.43 -0.34 -0.73
C LYS A 260 22.76 -1.01 -0.37
N ASN A 261 22.93 -1.41 0.89
CA ASN A 261 24.14 -2.11 1.35
C ASN A 261 24.31 -3.49 0.68
N ASN A 262 23.23 -4.04 0.10
CA ASN A 262 23.22 -5.28 -0.67
C ASN A 262 23.13 -5.06 -2.19
N GLY A 263 23.47 -3.86 -2.67
CA GLY A 263 23.62 -3.55 -4.09
C GLY A 263 22.37 -3.08 -4.82
N PHE A 264 21.20 -3.04 -4.17
CA PHE A 264 19.98 -2.49 -4.76
C PHE A 264 20.06 -0.97 -4.90
N THR A 265 19.35 -0.42 -5.88
CA THR A 265 19.39 1.02 -6.19
C THR A 265 17.99 1.62 -6.14
N ILE A 266 17.90 2.85 -5.62
CA ILE A 266 16.63 3.56 -5.52
C ILE A 266 16.22 4.07 -6.89
N LYS A 267 14.96 3.80 -7.28
CA LYS A 267 14.33 4.42 -8.44
C LYS A 267 14.07 5.90 -8.16
N THR A 268 14.53 6.75 -9.06
CA THR A 268 14.26 8.19 -9.02
C THR A 268 13.55 8.62 -10.29
N ARG A 269 13.11 9.89 -10.35
CA ARG A 269 12.49 10.44 -11.56
C ARG A 269 13.42 10.38 -12.79
N PHE A 270 14.73 10.44 -12.58
CA PHE A 270 15.74 10.55 -13.65
C PHE A 270 16.60 9.29 -13.82
N LYS A 271 16.52 8.35 -12.90
CA LYS A 271 17.35 7.14 -12.90
C LYS A 271 16.48 5.93 -12.55
N GLY A 272 16.57 4.90 -13.36
CA GLY A 272 16.02 3.58 -13.04
C GLY A 272 16.63 3.02 -11.76
N GLY A 273 15.92 2.11 -11.14
CA GLY A 273 16.34 1.40 -9.94
C GLY A 273 15.37 0.30 -9.59
N ASN A 274 15.77 -0.54 -8.68
CA ASN A 274 14.97 -1.69 -8.23
C ASN A 274 14.40 -1.53 -6.82
N ILE A 275 14.45 -0.31 -6.24
CA ILE A 275 13.72 0.06 -5.03
C ILE A 275 12.75 1.20 -5.39
N ASN A 276 11.46 0.98 -5.21
CA ASN A 276 10.42 2.02 -5.28
C ASN A 276 9.75 2.14 -3.91
N TYR A 277 9.43 3.35 -3.46
CA TYR A 277 8.81 3.52 -2.16
C TYR A 277 7.82 4.69 -2.11
N GLU A 278 6.85 4.59 -1.20
CA GLU A 278 5.94 5.66 -0.81
C GLU A 278 5.80 5.71 0.71
N SER A 279 6.27 6.78 1.33
CA SER A 279 6.14 6.95 2.77
C SER A 279 4.88 7.73 3.13
N TYR A 280 4.13 7.23 4.10
CA TYR A 280 2.98 7.94 4.65
C TYR A 280 3.45 8.93 5.70
N TRP A 281 2.84 10.18 5.67
CA TRP A 281 3.14 11.34 6.53
C TRP A 281 4.58 11.85 6.56
#